data_2e0fef14567e5d790739f7a05a915acc
#
_entry.id   2e0fef14567e5d790739f7a05a915acc
#
_cell.length_a   1.000
_cell.length_b   1.000
_cell.length_c   1.000
_cell.angle_alpha   90.00
_cell.angle_beta   90.00
_cell.angle_gamma   90.00
#
_symmetry.space_group_name_H-M   'P 1'
#
loop_
_entity.id
_entity.type
_entity.pdbx_description
1 polymer ?
#
loop_
_entity_poly.entity_id
_entity_poly.type
_entity_poly.pdbx_seq_one_letter_code
_entity_poly.pdbx_strand_id
1 'polypeptide(L)'
;MKPALRIALLATGILFLSWPLTAHAQANNYTVKTGYLTCHEASGWGFILGSSRELRCSYSSNGGRVEYYTGSVSKFGADIGYLKSAVILWAVAAPTKDLKPGALEGHYGGAAASLTLGVGAGANVLIGGFDKSIALQPVSVEGQNGLNVAAGIAEMTLKYRGEKPPG
;
A
#
# COMPACT_ATOMS: atom_id res chain seq x y z
N MET A 1 -32.71 -11.08 -75.82
CA MET A 1 -33.45 -10.67 -74.62
C MET A 1 -32.82 -11.39 -73.44
N LYS A 2 -32.07 -10.71 -72.58
CA LYS A 2 -31.40 -11.28 -71.38
C LYS A 2 -32.10 -10.70 -70.13
N PRO A 3 -32.59 -11.51 -69.21
CA PRO A 3 -33.12 -11.00 -67.94
C PRO A 3 -32.00 -10.68 -66.94
N ALA A 4 -32.03 -9.49 -66.38
CA ALA A 4 -31.13 -9.01 -65.36
C ALA A 4 -31.47 -9.63 -63.97
N LEU A 5 -30.52 -10.30 -63.39
CA LEU A 5 -30.62 -10.90 -62.03
C LEU A 5 -30.33 -9.79 -61.03
N ARG A 6 -31.34 -9.37 -60.25
CA ARG A 6 -31.19 -8.43 -59.14
C ARG A 6 -30.85 -9.19 -57.85
N ILE A 7 -29.62 -9.04 -57.41
CA ILE A 7 -29.17 -9.56 -56.11
C ILE A 7 -29.54 -8.55 -55.07
N ALA A 8 -30.47 -8.88 -54.16
CA ALA A 8 -30.80 -8.11 -53.00
C ALA A 8 -29.83 -8.46 -51.86
N LEU A 9 -28.92 -7.54 -51.51
CA LEU A 9 -28.09 -7.64 -50.31
C LEU A 9 -28.95 -7.29 -49.08
N LEU A 10 -29.25 -8.31 -48.27
CA LEU A 10 -29.80 -8.12 -46.92
C LEU A 10 -28.64 -7.80 -45.97
N ALA A 11 -28.52 -6.50 -45.58
CA ALA A 11 -27.60 -6.08 -44.55
C ALA A 11 -28.22 -6.37 -43.18
N THR A 12 -27.82 -7.44 -42.52
CA THR A 12 -28.15 -7.74 -41.11
C THR A 12 -27.28 -6.88 -40.23
N GLY A 13 -27.85 -5.76 -39.73
CA GLY A 13 -27.22 -4.92 -38.72
C GLY A 13 -27.20 -5.61 -37.35
N ILE A 14 -26.04 -6.02 -36.89
CA ILE A 14 -25.82 -6.51 -35.54
C ILE A 14 -25.72 -5.31 -34.62
N LEU A 15 -26.77 -5.06 -33.86
CA LEU A 15 -26.82 -4.02 -32.81
C LEU A 15 -26.04 -4.55 -31.60
N PHE A 16 -24.78 -4.12 -31.45
CA PHE A 16 -24.02 -4.33 -30.21
C PHE A 16 -24.59 -3.45 -29.11
N LEU A 17 -25.40 -4.02 -28.23
CA LEU A 17 -25.80 -3.39 -26.97
C LEU A 17 -24.55 -3.35 -26.06
N SER A 18 -23.79 -2.25 -26.09
CA SER A 18 -22.76 -1.97 -25.11
C SER A 18 -23.39 -1.58 -23.77
N TRP A 19 -23.49 -2.54 -22.86
CA TRP A 19 -23.80 -2.24 -21.47
C TRP A 19 -22.59 -1.56 -20.83
N PRO A 20 -22.76 -0.36 -20.24
CA PRO A 20 -21.70 0.26 -19.46
C PRO A 20 -21.45 -0.60 -18.21
N LEU A 21 -20.28 -1.25 -18.13
CA LEU A 21 -19.76 -1.79 -16.87
C LEU A 21 -19.45 -0.58 -15.97
N THR A 22 -20.38 -0.20 -15.11
CA THR A 22 -20.08 0.71 -14.02
C THR A 22 -19.20 -0.02 -13.01
N ALA A 23 -17.89 0.12 -13.14
CA ALA A 23 -16.94 -0.26 -12.11
C ALA A 23 -17.20 0.65 -10.90
N HIS A 24 -17.87 0.12 -9.89
CA HIS A 24 -17.97 0.77 -8.59
C HIS A 24 -16.61 0.71 -7.95
N ALA A 25 -15.81 1.77 -8.10
CA ALA A 25 -14.65 2.00 -7.27
C ALA A 25 -15.16 2.16 -5.83
N GLN A 26 -14.95 1.15 -4.99
CA GLN A 26 -15.17 1.29 -3.55
C GLN A 26 -14.15 2.31 -3.05
N ALA A 27 -14.62 3.53 -2.83
CA ALA A 27 -13.85 4.55 -2.14
C ALA A 27 -13.71 4.12 -0.68
N ASN A 28 -12.59 3.46 -0.38
CA ASN A 28 -12.21 3.23 1.00
C ASN A 28 -11.90 4.61 1.61
N ASN A 29 -12.74 5.06 2.53
CA ASN A 29 -12.63 6.37 3.18
C ASN A 29 -11.49 6.40 4.21
N TYR A 30 -10.23 6.35 3.75
CA TYR A 30 -9.05 6.63 4.58
C TYR A 30 -8.88 8.14 4.74
N THR A 31 -9.82 8.79 5.39
CA THR A 31 -9.93 10.26 5.35
C THR A 31 -9.21 10.96 6.50
N VAL A 32 -8.88 10.23 7.57
CA VAL A 32 -8.32 10.83 8.78
C VAL A 32 -6.90 10.37 9.01
N LYS A 33 -5.94 11.31 8.99
CA LYS A 33 -4.59 11.03 9.46
C LYS A 33 -4.60 10.89 10.99
N THR A 34 -4.28 9.69 11.49
CA THR A 34 -4.36 9.33 12.91
C THR A 34 -3.04 9.50 13.64
N GLY A 35 -1.92 9.59 12.91
CA GLY A 35 -0.59 9.71 13.48
C GLY A 35 0.51 9.31 12.51
N TYR A 36 1.65 8.95 13.07
CA TYR A 36 2.82 8.50 12.33
C TYR A 36 3.35 7.18 12.89
N LEU A 37 3.78 6.30 11.99
CA LEU A 37 4.48 5.07 12.31
C LEU A 37 5.93 5.20 11.85
N THR A 38 6.88 5.17 12.79
CA THR A 38 8.31 5.18 12.52
C THR A 38 8.83 3.76 12.60
N CYS A 39 9.40 3.24 11.51
CA CYS A 39 9.93 1.89 11.44
C CYS A 39 11.43 1.89 11.20
N HIS A 40 12.16 1.17 12.05
CA HIS A 40 13.57 0.85 11.86
C HIS A 40 13.68 -0.51 11.18
N GLU A 41 14.22 -0.50 9.97
CA GLU A 41 14.51 -1.70 9.19
C GLU A 41 15.92 -2.20 9.53
N ALA A 42 16.04 -3.48 9.86
CA ALA A 42 17.32 -4.11 10.12
C ALA A 42 18.18 -4.19 8.86
N SER A 43 19.51 -4.05 9.02
CA SER A 43 20.45 -4.32 7.94
C SER A 43 20.42 -5.79 7.52
N GLY A 44 20.80 -6.10 6.29
CA GLY A 44 20.84 -7.48 5.80
C GLY A 44 21.24 -7.58 4.32
N TRP A 45 21.33 -8.81 3.84
CA TRP A 45 21.60 -9.09 2.44
C TRP A 45 20.31 -9.06 1.62
N GLY A 46 20.33 -8.37 0.49
CA GLY A 46 19.26 -8.38 -0.51
C GLY A 46 19.54 -9.42 -1.59
N PHE A 47 18.48 -10.05 -2.10
CA PHE A 47 18.53 -11.02 -3.20
C PHE A 47 17.67 -10.53 -4.37
N ILE A 48 18.03 -10.96 -5.59
CA ILE A 48 17.42 -10.50 -6.85
C ILE A 48 15.89 -10.75 -6.91
N LEU A 49 15.38 -11.77 -6.20
CA LEU A 49 13.98 -12.20 -6.27
C LEU A 49 13.14 -11.81 -5.05
N GLY A 50 13.64 -10.90 -4.22
CA GLY A 50 12.94 -10.42 -3.05
C GLY A 50 13.76 -10.58 -1.77
N SER A 51 13.63 -9.64 -0.87
CA SER A 51 14.24 -9.65 0.45
C SER A 51 13.19 -9.41 1.51
N SER A 52 13.25 -10.17 2.62
CA SER A 52 12.47 -9.92 3.82
C SER A 52 13.37 -9.39 4.92
N ARG A 53 12.92 -8.34 5.63
CA ARG A 53 13.67 -7.70 6.69
C ARG A 53 12.81 -7.46 7.90
N GLU A 54 13.43 -7.58 9.06
CA GLU A 54 12.77 -7.29 10.32
C GLU A 54 12.57 -5.79 10.50
N LEU A 55 11.41 -5.45 11.08
CA LEU A 55 11.02 -4.12 11.45
C LEU A 55 10.81 -4.01 12.96
N ARG A 56 11.27 -2.88 13.51
CA ARG A 56 10.87 -2.40 14.84
C ARG A 56 10.24 -1.03 14.67
N CYS A 57 8.96 -0.91 15.02
CA CYS A 57 8.19 0.29 14.75
C CYS A 57 7.61 0.88 16.03
N SER A 58 7.48 2.21 16.05
CA SER A 58 6.73 2.96 17.04
C SER A 58 5.66 3.78 16.34
N TYR A 59 4.42 3.63 16.77
CA TYR A 59 3.30 4.45 16.32
C TYR A 59 3.03 5.54 17.33
N SER A 60 3.05 6.79 16.87
CA SER A 60 2.68 7.96 17.66
C SER A 60 1.36 8.50 17.14
N SER A 61 0.28 8.35 17.93
CA SER A 61 -1.03 8.87 17.58
C SER A 61 -1.10 10.39 17.75
N ASN A 62 -1.99 11.06 17.04
CA ASN A 62 -2.24 12.49 17.21
C ASN A 62 -2.75 12.84 18.63
N GLY A 63 -3.28 11.85 19.37
CA GLY A 63 -3.69 11.98 20.78
C GLY A 63 -2.57 11.76 21.80
N GLY A 64 -1.32 11.57 21.35
CA GLY A 64 -0.15 11.42 22.23
C GLY A 64 0.12 9.99 22.71
N ARG A 65 -0.71 8.99 22.35
CA ARG A 65 -0.45 7.58 22.66
C ARG A 65 0.69 7.06 21.78
N VAL A 66 1.60 6.30 22.40
CA VAL A 66 2.70 5.63 21.71
C VAL A 66 2.52 4.12 21.84
N GLU A 67 2.61 3.42 20.73
CA GLU A 67 2.49 1.97 20.63
C GLU A 67 3.70 1.39 19.91
N TYR A 68 4.11 0.18 20.29
CA TYR A 68 5.24 -0.51 19.70
C TYR A 68 4.80 -1.73 18.92
N TYR A 69 5.45 -1.94 17.79
CA TYR A 69 5.19 -3.04 16.88
C TYR A 69 6.52 -3.67 16.44
N THR A 70 6.48 -4.96 16.19
CA THR A 70 7.54 -5.67 15.45
C THR A 70 6.92 -6.23 14.18
N GLY A 71 7.74 -6.52 13.19
CA GLY A 71 7.20 -7.09 11.97
C GLY A 71 8.27 -7.38 10.94
N SER A 72 7.85 -7.49 9.72
CA SER A 72 8.72 -7.69 8.57
C SER A 72 8.22 -6.91 7.37
N VAL A 73 9.12 -6.57 6.49
CA VAL A 73 8.85 -5.95 5.20
C VAL A 73 9.44 -6.82 4.11
N SER A 74 8.66 -7.05 3.05
CA SER A 74 9.11 -7.72 1.83
C SER A 74 9.23 -6.70 0.72
N LYS A 75 10.33 -6.73 -0.01
CA LYS A 75 10.61 -5.84 -1.14
C LYS A 75 10.74 -6.65 -2.42
N PHE A 76 10.14 -6.15 -3.49
CA PHE A 76 10.39 -6.62 -4.84
C PHE A 76 11.30 -5.64 -5.57
N GLY A 77 12.38 -6.14 -6.13
CA GLY A 77 13.32 -5.34 -6.91
C GLY A 77 14.73 -5.89 -6.84
N ALA A 78 15.61 -5.33 -7.68
CA ALA A 78 17.01 -5.73 -7.75
C ALA A 78 17.83 -5.09 -6.59
N ASP A 79 17.56 -5.51 -5.38
CA ASP A 79 18.37 -5.18 -4.20
C ASP A 79 19.51 -6.21 -4.10
N ILE A 80 20.55 -6.03 -4.92
CA ILE A 80 21.72 -6.92 -4.88
C ILE A 80 22.75 -6.32 -3.94
N GLY A 81 23.09 -7.06 -2.87
CA GLY A 81 24.16 -6.69 -1.97
C GLY A 81 23.73 -6.48 -0.52
N TYR A 82 24.69 -6.00 0.27
CA TYR A 82 24.45 -5.67 1.67
C TYR A 82 23.81 -4.28 1.79
N LEU A 83 22.60 -4.25 2.33
CA LEU A 83 21.87 -3.02 2.61
C LEU A 83 22.00 -2.66 4.09
N LYS A 84 22.33 -1.41 4.35
CA LYS A 84 22.37 -0.87 5.72
C LYS A 84 20.95 -0.72 6.26
N SER A 85 20.85 -0.54 7.58
CA SER A 85 19.58 -0.20 8.23
C SER A 85 18.97 1.07 7.64
N ALA A 86 17.65 1.13 7.61
CA ALA A 86 16.90 2.29 7.18
C ALA A 86 15.84 2.66 8.23
N VAL A 87 15.47 3.95 8.27
CA VAL A 87 14.34 4.43 9.05
C VAL A 87 13.29 4.97 8.10
N ILE A 88 12.08 4.45 8.19
CA ILE A 88 10.97 4.81 7.33
C ILE A 88 9.87 5.42 8.17
N LEU A 89 9.48 6.64 7.84
CA LEU A 89 8.34 7.32 8.44
C LEU A 89 7.11 7.15 7.55
N TRP A 90 6.03 6.63 8.14
CA TRP A 90 4.75 6.43 7.49
C TRP A 90 3.70 7.35 8.10
N ALA A 91 2.93 8.04 7.28
CA ALA A 91 1.68 8.63 7.72
C ALA A 91 0.63 7.51 7.80
N VAL A 92 -0.09 7.47 8.92
CA VAL A 92 -1.15 6.49 9.17
C VAL A 92 -2.49 7.15 8.96
N ALA A 93 -3.32 6.58 8.08
CA ALA A 93 -4.68 7.05 7.85
C ALA A 93 -5.69 5.92 8.05
N ALA A 94 -6.87 6.28 8.56
CA ALA A 94 -7.95 5.36 8.85
C ALA A 94 -9.31 6.04 8.65
N PRO A 95 -10.44 5.30 8.66
CA PRO A 95 -11.78 5.87 8.61
C PRO A 95 -12.14 6.72 9.84
N THR A 96 -11.51 6.46 10.97
CA THR A 96 -11.73 7.18 12.25
C THR A 96 -10.41 7.56 12.90
N LYS A 97 -10.42 8.64 13.68
CA LYS A 97 -9.26 9.07 14.47
C LYS A 97 -9.04 8.25 15.75
N ASP A 98 -10.09 7.58 16.23
CA ASP A 98 -10.07 6.86 17.51
C ASP A 98 -9.72 5.38 17.27
N LEU A 99 -8.44 5.12 16.96
CA LEU A 99 -7.94 3.77 16.82
C LEU A 99 -7.75 3.12 18.20
N LYS A 100 -8.21 1.87 18.32
CA LYS A 100 -7.93 1.05 19.52
C LYS A 100 -6.44 0.69 19.58
N PRO A 101 -5.89 0.42 20.79
CA PRO A 101 -4.55 -0.12 20.91
C PRO A 101 -4.38 -1.39 20.06
N GLY A 102 -3.26 -1.48 19.34
CA GLY A 102 -2.99 -2.62 18.46
C GLY A 102 -3.69 -2.58 17.10
N ALA A 103 -4.44 -1.53 16.77
CA ALA A 103 -5.21 -1.46 15.50
C ALA A 103 -4.34 -1.57 14.24
N LEU A 104 -3.03 -1.27 14.33
CA LEU A 104 -2.12 -1.41 13.21
C LEU A 104 -1.60 -2.84 13.03
N GLU A 105 -1.96 -3.79 13.89
CA GLU A 105 -1.58 -5.18 13.71
C GLU A 105 -2.22 -5.77 12.47
N GLY A 106 -1.43 -6.50 11.66
CA GLY A 106 -1.93 -7.20 10.47
C GLY A 106 -0.96 -7.22 9.31
N HIS A 107 -1.48 -7.65 8.18
CA HIS A 107 -0.79 -7.69 6.89
C HIS A 107 -1.17 -6.49 6.05
N TYR A 108 -0.20 -5.92 5.39
CA TYR A 108 -0.32 -4.77 4.50
C TYR A 108 0.23 -5.13 3.13
N GLY A 109 -0.52 -4.80 2.10
CA GLY A 109 -0.08 -4.96 0.70
C GLY A 109 -0.07 -3.64 -0.03
N GLY A 110 0.81 -3.50 -1.01
CA GLY A 110 0.86 -2.32 -1.86
C GLY A 110 -0.42 -2.19 -2.67
N ALA A 111 -1.09 -1.03 -2.57
CA ALA A 111 -2.15 -0.67 -3.48
C ALA A 111 -1.58 0.16 -4.63
N ALA A 112 -1.90 -0.23 -5.86
CA ALA A 112 -1.56 0.59 -7.02
C ALA A 112 -2.12 2.00 -6.85
N ALA A 113 -1.33 2.97 -7.17
CA ALA A 113 -1.32 4.42 -7.03
C ALA A 113 -2.62 5.25 -7.17
N SER A 114 -3.79 4.76 -6.83
CA SER A 114 -5.05 5.52 -6.94
C SER A 114 -5.56 6.12 -5.62
N LEU A 115 -4.90 5.84 -4.50
CA LEU A 115 -5.27 6.44 -3.21
C LEU A 115 -4.39 7.66 -2.93
N THR A 116 -4.84 8.81 -3.35
CA THR A 116 -4.25 10.08 -2.94
C THR A 116 -4.80 10.44 -1.55
N LEU A 117 -4.02 10.18 -0.51
CA LEU A 117 -4.31 10.67 0.85
C LEU A 117 -3.96 12.16 0.99
N GLY A 118 -4.23 12.98 -0.01
CA GLY A 118 -3.97 14.42 0.03
C GLY A 118 -2.48 14.83 0.06
N VAL A 119 -1.55 13.89 -0.11
CA VAL A 119 -0.11 14.13 -0.07
C VAL A 119 0.54 13.46 -1.27
N GLY A 120 0.74 14.20 -2.33
CA GLY A 120 1.62 13.90 -3.47
C GLY A 120 1.36 12.60 -4.25
N ALA A 121 1.20 12.72 -5.56
CA ALA A 121 1.17 11.57 -6.46
C ALA A 121 2.51 10.82 -6.44
N GLY A 122 2.48 9.49 -6.31
CA GLY A 122 3.64 8.63 -6.60
C GLY A 122 4.21 7.81 -5.45
N ALA A 123 3.66 7.85 -4.24
CA ALA A 123 4.12 6.98 -3.16
C ALA A 123 3.31 5.69 -3.11
N ASN A 124 3.98 4.55 -2.95
CA ASN A 124 3.34 3.26 -2.70
C ASN A 124 2.60 3.31 -1.36
N VAL A 125 1.28 3.31 -1.40
CA VAL A 125 0.44 3.20 -0.20
C VAL A 125 0.27 1.73 0.12
N LEU A 126 0.50 1.34 1.37
CA LEU A 126 0.21 0.00 1.86
C LEU A 126 -1.14 0.01 2.57
N ILE A 127 -1.99 -0.94 2.23
CA ILE A 127 -3.31 -1.10 2.85
C ILE A 127 -3.35 -2.40 3.61
N GLY A 128 -3.86 -2.35 4.84
CA GLY A 128 -3.91 -3.53 5.69
C GLY A 128 -4.42 -3.20 7.09
N GLY A 129 -3.82 -3.86 8.09
CA GLY A 129 -4.26 -3.77 9.48
C GLY A 129 -5.59 -4.47 9.71
N PHE A 130 -6.23 -4.15 10.83
CA PHE A 130 -7.53 -4.71 11.18
C PHE A 130 -8.56 -4.37 10.08
N ASP A 131 -9.21 -5.39 9.55
CA ASP A 131 -10.24 -5.29 8.47
C ASP A 131 -9.77 -4.51 7.22
N LYS A 132 -8.46 -4.47 6.93
CA LYS A 132 -7.88 -3.68 5.84
C LYS A 132 -8.31 -2.21 5.87
N SER A 133 -8.50 -1.67 7.08
CA SER A 133 -9.01 -0.32 7.29
C SER A 133 -7.90 0.73 7.50
N ILE A 134 -6.64 0.31 7.50
CA ILE A 134 -5.49 1.19 7.71
C ILE A 134 -4.74 1.39 6.40
N ALA A 135 -4.39 2.62 6.10
CA ALA A 135 -3.50 2.99 5.01
C ALA A 135 -2.20 3.58 5.57
N LEU A 136 -1.08 3.06 5.09
CA LEU A 136 0.27 3.53 5.43
C LEU A 136 0.88 4.18 4.21
N GLN A 137 1.18 5.47 4.29
CA GLN A 137 1.83 6.24 3.23
C GLN A 137 3.24 6.63 3.66
N PRO A 138 4.29 6.27 2.90
CA PRO A 138 5.64 6.68 3.22
C PRO A 138 5.78 8.20 3.06
N VAL A 139 6.32 8.87 4.08
CA VAL A 139 6.54 10.32 4.11
C VAL A 139 8.02 10.63 3.94
N SER A 140 8.88 9.89 4.63
CA SER A 140 10.32 10.02 4.51
C SER A 140 11.02 8.68 4.70
N VAL A 141 12.21 8.56 4.13
CA VAL A 141 13.10 7.43 4.30
C VAL A 141 14.51 7.97 4.54
N GLU A 142 15.07 7.65 5.69
CA GLU A 142 16.45 7.92 6.03
C GLU A 142 17.28 6.65 5.86
N GLY A 143 18.40 6.76 5.18
CA GLY A 143 19.30 5.65 4.88
C GLY A 143 19.91 5.74 3.49
N GLN A 144 20.77 4.79 3.14
CA GLN A 144 21.35 4.77 1.78
C GLN A 144 20.27 4.38 0.77
N ASN A 145 20.04 5.21 -0.23
CA ASN A 145 19.10 5.09 -1.35
C ASN A 145 17.67 5.66 -1.15
N GLY A 146 17.38 6.33 -0.05
CA GLY A 146 16.23 7.23 0.08
C GLY A 146 14.88 6.65 -0.38
N LEU A 147 14.16 7.41 -1.19
CA LEU A 147 12.81 7.09 -1.67
C LEU A 147 12.68 5.76 -2.45
N ASN A 148 13.77 5.27 -3.06
CA ASN A 148 13.74 3.99 -3.78
C ASN A 148 13.51 2.80 -2.84
N VAL A 149 13.89 2.91 -1.58
CA VAL A 149 13.65 1.88 -0.56
C VAL A 149 12.16 1.73 -0.29
N ALA A 150 11.44 2.83 -0.13
CA ALA A 150 9.99 2.81 0.12
C ALA A 150 9.19 2.40 -1.13
N ALA A 151 9.65 2.78 -2.33
CA ALA A 151 9.00 2.43 -3.57
C ALA A 151 9.03 0.92 -3.88
N GLY A 152 10.03 0.20 -3.38
CA GLY A 152 10.18 -1.26 -3.55
C GLY A 152 9.40 -2.10 -2.53
N ILE A 153 8.79 -1.49 -1.50
CA ILE A 153 8.05 -2.25 -0.49
C ILE A 153 6.73 -2.74 -1.09
N ALA A 154 6.59 -4.06 -1.15
CA ALA A 154 5.39 -4.71 -1.67
C ALA A 154 4.44 -5.14 -0.56
N GLU A 155 5.00 -5.65 0.54
CA GLU A 155 4.24 -6.17 1.67
C GLU A 155 4.90 -5.81 2.99
N MET A 156 4.08 -5.62 4.02
CA MET A 156 4.52 -5.40 5.40
C MET A 156 3.62 -6.21 6.34
N THR A 157 4.21 -6.75 7.38
CA THR A 157 3.47 -7.37 8.49
C THR A 157 3.82 -6.65 9.77
N LEU A 158 2.81 -6.34 10.59
CA LEU A 158 2.98 -5.73 11.91
C LEU A 158 2.34 -6.59 12.97
N LYS A 159 3.02 -6.72 14.12
CA LYS A 159 2.57 -7.37 15.35
C LYS A 159 2.66 -6.40 16.51
N TYR A 160 1.57 -6.22 17.22
CA TYR A 160 1.50 -5.36 18.40
C TYR A 160 2.34 -5.90 19.57
N ARG A 161 3.04 -5.01 20.26
CA ARG A 161 3.93 -5.33 21.40
C ARG A 161 3.59 -4.58 22.67
N GLY A 162 2.59 -3.72 22.63
CA GLY A 162 2.18 -2.91 23.77
C GLY A 162 2.58 -1.45 23.67
N GLU A 163 2.39 -0.73 24.77
CA GLU A 163 2.69 0.69 24.90
C GLU A 163 4.07 0.96 25.53
N LYS A 164 4.82 -0.10 25.84
CA LYS A 164 6.21 -0.01 26.34
C LYS A 164 7.18 -0.56 25.29
N PRO A 165 8.39 0.02 25.19
CA PRO A 165 9.40 -0.52 24.27
C PRO A 165 9.64 -1.99 24.55
N PRO A 166 9.74 -2.86 23.54
CA PRO A 166 10.21 -4.21 23.73
C PRO A 166 11.67 -4.17 24.22
N GLY A 167 11.97 -4.90 25.28
CA GLY A 167 13.31 -5.03 25.83
C GLY A 167 14.27 -5.73 24.88
#